data_60b6e283c233bd15be175832edc7897c
#
_entry.id   60b6e283c233bd15be175832edc7897c
#
_cell.length_a   1.000
_cell.length_b   1.000
_cell.length_c   1.000
_cell.angle_alpha   90.00
_cell.angle_beta   90.00
_cell.angle_gamma   90.00
#
_symmetry.space_group_name_H-M   'P 1'
#
loop_
_entity.id
_entity.type
_entity.pdbx_description
1 polymer ?
#
loop_
_entity_poly.entity_id
_entity_poly.type
_entity_poly.pdbx_seq_one_letter_code
_entity_poly.pdbx_strand_id
1 'polypeptide(L)'
;MSKEMTEGQKLAEQLLYTRPHAAEASEELNKAADEFCEGYKAFLDNGKTERDVTAYTVKLLEENGYVPFVPGTNYAPGAKVYLNNRGKSVIAATMGQKPLAEGVHMNIAHTDAPRLDIKPNPLYENSELALLKTHYYGGIRKYQWVATPLALHGVICKADGTQVNVCIGEDEGDPVFCITDLLPHLSAEQNERKLSEGVKGEELNIVVGSLPYADKEVKDRVKLLALKLLNDKYGITERDFISAELEAVPAFKAKDVGFDRGLIGAYGHDDRVDAYPALIAEMETKLPVYTTVCVLTDKEEIGSEGVTGLNSMYVFHFVQQLCKAQGADDILCFQNSKCLSADVTAAFDPTFPSAFEAQNSTFVGKGVAISKYTGSRGKGGANDASAELVSYFTRVFDAAGAVWQIGELGKVDQGGGGTVAKYVASHNIDTLDVGVPVLSMHSPFEMVAKIDVYMAYKAFKAFNDSAE
;
A
#
# COMPACT_ATOMS: atom_id res chain seq x y z
N MET A 1 -39.98 28.14 -4.95
CA MET A 1 -40.12 28.63 -3.57
C MET A 1 -39.39 27.68 -2.66
N SER A 2 -38.22 28.09 -2.14
CA SER A 2 -37.50 27.29 -1.15
C SER A 2 -38.39 27.26 0.13
N LYS A 3 -38.75 26.08 0.58
CA LYS A 3 -39.49 25.89 1.83
C LYS A 3 -38.59 26.39 2.97
N GLU A 4 -39.07 27.34 3.77
CA GLU A 4 -38.34 27.75 5.00
C GLU A 4 -38.14 26.52 5.88
N MET A 5 -36.90 26.37 6.38
CA MET A 5 -36.54 25.29 7.30
C MET A 5 -37.35 25.41 8.62
N THR A 6 -37.82 24.27 9.09
CA THR A 6 -38.45 24.20 10.41
C THR A 6 -37.42 24.42 11.53
N GLU A 7 -37.86 24.78 12.73
CA GLU A 7 -36.96 24.91 13.90
C GLU A 7 -36.20 23.61 14.20
N GLY A 8 -36.86 22.46 14.03
CA GLY A 8 -36.21 21.15 14.19
C GLY A 8 -35.12 20.89 13.16
N GLN A 9 -35.32 21.31 11.90
CA GLN A 9 -34.27 21.20 10.86
C GLN A 9 -33.06 22.09 11.19
N LYS A 10 -33.30 23.33 11.64
CA LYS A 10 -32.20 24.24 12.07
C LYS A 10 -31.42 23.68 13.25
N LEU A 11 -32.16 23.09 14.24
CA LEU A 11 -31.53 22.46 15.40
C LEU A 11 -30.74 21.22 15.00
N ALA A 12 -31.24 20.40 14.06
CA ALA A 12 -30.55 19.24 13.54
C ALA A 12 -29.26 19.63 12.80
N GLU A 13 -29.27 20.66 11.95
CA GLU A 13 -28.05 21.18 11.31
C GLU A 13 -27.01 21.66 12.33
N GLN A 14 -27.44 22.21 13.45
CA GLN A 14 -26.56 22.71 14.50
C GLN A 14 -25.96 21.60 15.38
N LEU A 15 -26.71 20.53 15.65
CA LEU A 15 -26.35 19.55 16.68
C LEU A 15 -25.96 18.16 16.13
N LEU A 16 -26.44 17.82 14.95
CA LEU A 16 -26.17 16.49 14.36
C LEU A 16 -24.95 16.51 13.46
N TYR A 17 -24.06 15.56 13.70
CA TYR A 17 -22.96 15.30 12.76
C TYR A 17 -23.46 14.49 11.56
N THR A 18 -23.25 15.00 10.37
CA THR A 18 -23.59 14.32 9.11
C THR A 18 -22.31 13.96 8.37
N ARG A 19 -22.31 12.80 7.72
CA ARG A 19 -21.21 12.36 6.83
C ARG A 19 -21.64 12.62 5.39
N PRO A 20 -21.28 13.76 4.78
CA PRO A 20 -21.66 14.05 3.40
C PRO A 20 -21.02 13.05 2.44
N HIS A 21 -21.64 12.82 1.28
CA HIS A 21 -20.96 12.13 0.21
C HIS A 21 -19.99 13.11 -0.47
N ALA A 22 -18.70 12.78 -0.55
CA ALA A 22 -17.70 13.72 -1.03
C ALA A 22 -17.94 14.18 -2.48
N ALA A 23 -18.52 13.32 -3.32
CA ALA A 23 -18.89 13.64 -4.70
C ALA A 23 -20.07 14.66 -4.82
N GLU A 24 -20.81 14.91 -3.74
CA GLU A 24 -21.89 15.92 -3.72
C GLU A 24 -21.35 17.34 -3.52
N ALA A 25 -20.06 17.50 -3.22
CA ALA A 25 -19.47 18.80 -2.95
C ALA A 25 -19.43 19.71 -4.19
N SER A 26 -18.94 19.23 -5.33
CA SER A 26 -19.03 19.93 -6.61
C SER A 26 -18.67 19.04 -7.82
N GLU A 27 -19.09 19.42 -9.04
CA GLU A 27 -18.69 18.76 -10.28
C GLU A 27 -17.17 18.93 -10.56
N GLU A 28 -16.61 20.09 -10.23
CA GLU A 28 -15.19 20.37 -10.39
C GLU A 28 -14.33 19.44 -9.52
N LEU A 29 -14.80 19.13 -8.33
CA LEU A 29 -14.12 18.20 -7.41
C LEU A 29 -14.12 16.78 -7.98
N ASN A 30 -15.25 16.33 -8.51
CA ASN A 30 -15.36 15.01 -9.14
C ASN A 30 -14.43 14.89 -10.36
N LYS A 31 -14.39 15.93 -11.19
CA LYS A 31 -13.46 15.97 -12.33
C LYS A 31 -12.00 15.95 -11.90
N ALA A 32 -11.64 16.71 -10.86
CA ALA A 32 -10.28 16.70 -10.32
C ALA A 32 -9.91 15.32 -9.74
N ALA A 33 -10.86 14.62 -9.09
CA ALA A 33 -10.67 13.26 -8.62
C ALA A 33 -10.47 12.26 -9.77
N ASP A 34 -11.23 12.39 -10.86
CA ASP A 34 -11.06 11.55 -12.05
C ASP A 34 -9.67 11.77 -12.68
N GLU A 35 -9.26 13.02 -12.86
CA GLU A 35 -7.94 13.38 -13.43
C GLU A 35 -6.79 12.89 -12.53
N PHE A 36 -6.88 13.08 -11.22
CA PHE A 36 -5.90 12.59 -10.25
C PHE A 36 -5.76 11.07 -10.30
N CYS A 37 -6.88 10.37 -10.41
CA CYS A 37 -6.91 8.91 -10.40
C CYS A 37 -6.35 8.27 -11.69
N GLU A 38 -6.22 9.00 -12.79
CA GLU A 38 -5.46 8.49 -13.96
C GLU A 38 -3.97 8.29 -13.61
N GLY A 39 -3.38 9.24 -12.87
CA GLY A 39 -2.02 9.08 -12.34
C GLY A 39 -1.92 7.95 -11.33
N TYR A 40 -2.92 7.79 -10.47
CA TYR A 40 -2.97 6.70 -9.51
C TYR A 40 -3.06 5.32 -10.19
N LYS A 41 -3.90 5.16 -11.21
CA LYS A 41 -3.95 3.90 -11.99
C LYS A 41 -2.60 3.59 -12.64
N ALA A 42 -1.92 4.60 -13.18
CA ALA A 42 -0.58 4.42 -13.73
C ALA A 42 0.45 4.02 -12.64
N PHE A 43 0.33 4.56 -11.43
CA PHE A 43 1.17 4.16 -10.29
C PHE A 43 0.98 2.69 -9.92
N LEU A 44 -0.28 2.21 -9.84
CA LEU A 44 -0.60 0.81 -9.58
C LEU A 44 -0.09 -0.13 -10.68
N ASP A 45 -0.23 0.27 -11.93
CA ASP A 45 0.18 -0.54 -13.08
C ASP A 45 1.71 -0.66 -13.22
N ASN A 46 2.46 0.35 -12.78
CA ASN A 46 3.93 0.34 -12.74
C ASN A 46 4.51 -0.16 -11.42
N GLY A 47 3.70 -0.29 -10.38
CA GLY A 47 4.11 -0.65 -9.02
C GLY A 47 3.43 -1.92 -8.53
N LYS A 48 3.72 -3.09 -9.11
CA LYS A 48 3.13 -4.37 -8.68
C LYS A 48 3.78 -4.93 -7.41
N THR A 49 5.04 -4.60 -7.16
CA THR A 49 5.80 -5.01 -5.99
C THR A 49 6.39 -3.78 -5.30
N GLU A 50 6.85 -3.91 -4.05
CA GLU A 50 7.52 -2.83 -3.35
C GLU A 50 8.79 -2.35 -4.07
N ARG A 51 9.45 -3.24 -4.82
CA ARG A 51 10.61 -2.87 -5.66
C ARG A 51 10.20 -2.03 -6.85
N ASP A 52 9.13 -2.42 -7.53
CA ASP A 52 8.61 -1.67 -8.68
C ASP A 52 8.11 -0.29 -8.22
N VAL A 53 7.36 -0.22 -7.11
CA VAL A 53 6.93 1.05 -6.50
C VAL A 53 8.12 1.93 -6.15
N THR A 54 9.14 1.37 -5.49
CA THR A 54 10.36 2.12 -5.13
C THR A 54 11.06 2.67 -6.37
N ALA A 55 11.24 1.86 -7.42
CA ALA A 55 11.89 2.30 -8.66
C ALA A 55 11.08 3.38 -9.36
N TYR A 56 9.77 3.23 -9.46
CA TYR A 56 8.88 4.21 -10.08
C TYR A 56 8.82 5.51 -9.27
N THR A 57 8.75 5.41 -7.94
CA THR A 57 8.79 6.57 -7.02
C THR A 57 10.08 7.37 -7.15
N VAL A 58 11.24 6.71 -7.17
CA VAL A 58 12.53 7.40 -7.34
C VAL A 58 12.56 8.17 -8.65
N LYS A 59 12.09 7.56 -9.75
CA LYS A 59 11.98 8.24 -11.05
C LYS A 59 11.11 9.50 -10.95
N LEU A 60 9.92 9.40 -10.34
CA LEU A 60 9.01 10.55 -10.17
C LEU A 60 9.65 11.65 -9.31
N LEU A 61 10.34 11.29 -8.23
CA LEU A 61 11.04 12.23 -7.37
C LEU A 61 12.15 12.99 -8.11
N GLU A 62 12.98 12.29 -8.88
CA GLU A 62 14.05 12.91 -9.68
C GLU A 62 13.48 13.86 -10.75
N GLU A 63 12.39 13.47 -11.43
CA GLU A 63 11.68 14.34 -12.38
C GLU A 63 11.06 15.59 -11.71
N ASN A 64 10.82 15.55 -10.39
CA ASN A 64 10.29 16.66 -9.59
C ASN A 64 11.37 17.40 -8.77
N GLY A 65 12.65 17.20 -9.11
CA GLY A 65 13.77 17.97 -8.57
C GLY A 65 14.30 17.50 -7.22
N TYR A 66 13.92 16.29 -6.77
CA TYR A 66 14.55 15.68 -5.62
C TYR A 66 15.93 15.13 -5.98
N VAL A 67 16.86 15.26 -5.06
CA VAL A 67 18.22 14.72 -5.20
C VAL A 67 18.50 13.67 -4.12
N PRO A 68 19.41 12.72 -4.37
CA PRO A 68 19.78 11.73 -3.36
C PRO A 68 20.27 12.41 -2.07
N PHE A 69 19.77 11.94 -0.94
CA PHE A 69 20.21 12.41 0.37
C PHE A 69 21.69 12.08 0.63
N VAL A 70 22.44 13.09 1.05
CA VAL A 70 23.86 12.96 1.43
C VAL A 70 24.01 13.27 2.92
N PRO A 71 24.40 12.28 3.74
CA PRO A 71 24.61 12.48 5.17
C PRO A 71 25.59 13.62 5.48
N GLY A 72 25.25 14.43 6.50
CA GLY A 72 26.07 15.55 6.93
C GLY A 72 25.90 16.83 6.11
N THR A 73 25.06 16.83 5.08
CA THR A 73 24.74 18.02 4.31
C THR A 73 23.70 18.85 5.05
N ASN A 74 23.99 20.14 5.24
CA ASN A 74 23.03 21.13 5.75
C ASN A 74 22.21 21.67 4.57
N TYR A 75 20.99 21.20 4.44
CA TYR A 75 20.07 21.59 3.37
C TYR A 75 19.34 22.89 3.72
N ALA A 76 19.22 23.80 2.76
CA ALA A 76 18.46 25.03 2.91
C ALA A 76 16.93 24.77 2.85
N PRO A 77 16.09 25.66 3.42
CA PRO A 77 14.64 25.59 3.24
C PRO A 77 14.24 25.49 1.77
N GLY A 78 13.27 24.61 1.47
CA GLY A 78 12.83 24.29 0.11
C GLY A 78 13.70 23.26 -0.62
N ALA A 79 14.82 22.81 -0.06
CA ALA A 79 15.60 21.72 -0.65
C ALA A 79 14.81 20.41 -0.60
N LYS A 80 14.85 19.66 -1.71
CA LYS A 80 14.14 18.40 -1.90
C LYS A 80 15.13 17.25 -1.97
N VAL A 81 15.02 16.29 -1.06
CA VAL A 81 15.94 15.16 -0.96
C VAL A 81 15.19 13.83 -0.83
N TYR A 82 15.78 12.76 -1.30
CA TYR A 82 15.24 11.41 -1.11
C TYR A 82 16.31 10.40 -0.67
N LEU A 83 15.88 9.39 0.07
CA LEU A 83 16.67 8.21 0.42
C LEU A 83 15.99 6.95 -0.15
N ASN A 84 16.67 6.26 -1.06
CA ASN A 84 16.28 4.92 -1.50
C ASN A 84 16.88 3.89 -0.53
N ASN A 85 16.05 3.26 0.28
CA ASN A 85 16.48 2.25 1.23
C ASN A 85 16.44 0.85 0.59
N ARG A 86 17.57 0.42 0.03
CA ARG A 86 17.79 -0.94 -0.53
C ARG A 86 16.86 -1.32 -1.69
N GLY A 87 16.29 -0.34 -2.40
CA GLY A 87 15.37 -0.58 -3.51
C GLY A 87 14.01 -1.14 -3.10
N LYS A 88 13.61 -1.00 -1.82
CA LYS A 88 12.34 -1.52 -1.27
C LYS A 88 11.52 -0.52 -0.47
N SER A 89 12.12 0.57 -0.05
CA SER A 89 11.43 1.67 0.63
C SER A 89 12.08 3.00 0.27
N VAL A 90 11.31 4.08 0.36
CA VAL A 90 11.75 5.42 0.00
C VAL A 90 11.37 6.40 1.10
N ILE A 91 12.27 7.34 1.39
CA ILE A 91 11.97 8.55 2.14
C ILE A 91 12.16 9.73 1.19
N ALA A 92 11.17 10.59 1.07
CA ALA A 92 11.28 11.89 0.42
C ALA A 92 11.07 12.98 1.46
N ALA A 93 11.81 14.09 1.36
CA ALA A 93 11.67 15.21 2.29
C ALA A 93 11.86 16.55 1.59
N THR A 94 11.03 17.54 1.96
CA THR A 94 11.18 18.94 1.57
C THR A 94 11.48 19.75 2.82
N MET A 95 12.63 20.41 2.83
CA MET A 95 13.13 21.14 3.99
C MET A 95 12.26 22.35 4.30
N GLY A 96 11.82 22.46 5.55
CA GLY A 96 10.97 23.53 6.05
C GLY A 96 11.72 24.82 6.40
N GLN A 97 10.94 25.85 6.71
CA GLN A 97 11.45 27.16 7.16
C GLN A 97 11.83 27.18 8.64
N LYS A 98 11.15 26.36 9.46
CA LYS A 98 11.43 26.22 10.89
C LYS A 98 12.62 25.31 11.16
N PRO A 99 13.36 25.54 12.28
CA PRO A 99 14.38 24.61 12.73
C PRO A 99 13.81 23.21 12.98
N LEU A 100 14.58 22.16 12.68
CA LEU A 100 14.16 20.78 12.90
C LEU A 100 13.80 20.46 14.35
N ALA A 101 14.38 21.15 15.33
CA ALA A 101 14.01 21.00 16.76
C ALA A 101 12.54 21.37 17.05
N GLU A 102 11.87 22.11 16.16
CA GLU A 102 10.42 22.41 16.26
C GLU A 102 9.54 21.29 15.70
N GLY A 103 10.14 20.22 15.17
CA GLY A 103 9.47 19.04 14.65
C GLY A 103 9.42 18.97 13.14
N VAL A 104 8.95 17.81 12.63
CA VAL A 104 8.70 17.54 11.22
C VAL A 104 7.26 17.03 11.05
N HIS A 105 6.67 17.22 9.87
CA HIS A 105 5.39 16.65 9.47
C HIS A 105 5.65 15.39 8.62
N MET A 106 5.17 14.25 9.08
CA MET A 106 5.42 12.97 8.44
C MET A 106 4.15 12.36 7.88
N ASN A 107 4.17 11.93 6.61
CA ASN A 107 3.16 11.05 6.02
C ASN A 107 3.82 9.70 5.73
N ILE A 108 3.33 8.63 6.32
CA ILE A 108 3.92 7.30 6.18
C ILE A 108 2.85 6.34 5.66
N ALA A 109 3.15 5.63 4.56
CA ALA A 109 2.34 4.60 3.95
C ALA A 109 3.21 3.38 3.62
N HIS A 110 2.62 2.18 3.49
CA HIS A 110 3.39 1.04 3.01
C HIS A 110 3.15 0.76 1.53
N THR A 111 4.00 -0.08 0.93
CA THR A 111 3.96 -0.36 -0.51
C THR A 111 3.97 -1.84 -0.84
N ASP A 112 4.33 -2.69 0.12
CA ASP A 112 4.13 -4.13 0.00
C ASP A 112 2.62 -4.45 0.05
N ALA A 113 2.24 -5.56 -0.54
CA ALA A 113 0.85 -6.04 -0.59
C ALA A 113 0.84 -7.56 -0.51
N PRO A 114 -0.26 -8.19 -0.03
CA PRO A 114 -0.36 -9.63 0.03
C PRO A 114 -0.17 -10.29 -1.34
N ARG A 115 0.65 -11.35 -1.40
CA ARG A 115 1.08 -11.97 -2.66
C ARG A 115 1.56 -13.41 -2.46
N LEU A 116 2.12 -14.01 -3.51
CA LEU A 116 2.76 -15.31 -3.47
C LEU A 116 4.26 -15.17 -3.79
N ASP A 117 5.11 -15.38 -2.79
CA ASP A 117 6.57 -15.42 -3.00
C ASP A 117 6.98 -16.79 -3.56
N ILE A 118 7.89 -16.80 -4.51
CA ILE A 118 8.48 -18.02 -5.06
C ILE A 118 9.50 -18.59 -4.06
N LYS A 119 9.36 -19.86 -3.71
CA LYS A 119 10.27 -20.53 -2.75
C LYS A 119 11.71 -20.59 -3.29
N PRO A 120 12.75 -20.70 -2.43
CA PRO A 120 14.15 -20.75 -2.86
C PRO A 120 14.54 -21.96 -3.74
N ASN A 121 13.80 -23.07 -3.65
CA ASN A 121 13.92 -24.21 -4.55
C ASN A 121 12.56 -24.54 -5.14
N PRO A 122 12.11 -23.76 -6.17
CA PRO A 122 10.71 -23.75 -6.54
C PRO A 122 10.36 -24.70 -7.68
N LEU A 123 11.25 -24.83 -8.67
CA LEU A 123 10.93 -25.42 -9.97
C LEU A 123 10.99 -26.95 -9.94
N TYR A 124 9.89 -27.59 -10.27
CA TYR A 124 9.81 -29.04 -10.39
C TYR A 124 8.89 -29.45 -11.55
N GLU A 125 9.02 -30.69 -11.98
CA GLU A 125 8.12 -31.32 -12.95
C GLU A 125 7.32 -32.41 -12.27
N ASN A 126 6.03 -32.45 -12.55
CA ASN A 126 5.15 -33.55 -12.18
C ASN A 126 4.08 -33.72 -13.24
N SER A 127 3.83 -34.98 -13.67
CA SER A 127 2.77 -35.33 -14.64
C SER A 127 2.83 -34.46 -15.90
N GLU A 128 4.03 -34.25 -16.44
CA GLU A 128 4.29 -33.47 -17.66
C GLU A 128 3.93 -31.96 -17.55
N LEU A 129 3.88 -31.44 -16.33
CA LEU A 129 3.77 -30.00 -16.06
C LEU A 129 4.98 -29.53 -15.28
N ALA A 130 5.53 -28.38 -15.68
CA ALA A 130 6.49 -27.62 -14.88
C ALA A 130 5.74 -26.68 -13.96
N LEU A 131 6.09 -26.71 -12.66
CA LEU A 131 5.42 -25.93 -11.61
C LEU A 131 6.45 -25.20 -10.75
N LEU A 132 6.02 -24.05 -10.19
CA LEU A 132 6.74 -23.32 -9.15
C LEU A 132 6.04 -23.44 -7.81
N LYS A 133 6.80 -23.81 -6.77
CA LYS A 133 6.34 -23.76 -5.38
C LYS A 133 6.33 -22.35 -4.85
N THR A 134 5.28 -22.01 -4.11
CA THR A 134 5.12 -20.69 -3.52
C THR A 134 5.00 -20.74 -1.99
N HIS A 135 5.19 -19.60 -1.37
CA HIS A 135 4.80 -19.30 -0.02
C HIS A 135 3.98 -18.00 -0.02
N TYR A 136 2.78 -18.00 0.53
CA TYR A 136 2.01 -16.75 0.60
C TYR A 136 2.65 -15.75 1.58
N TYR A 137 2.52 -14.47 1.23
CA TYR A 137 3.01 -13.32 1.97
C TYR A 137 1.80 -12.49 2.43
N GLY A 138 1.77 -12.09 3.72
CA GLY A 138 0.64 -11.38 4.30
C GLY A 138 -0.61 -12.22 4.51
N GLY A 139 -1.72 -11.58 4.80
CA GLY A 139 -2.99 -12.20 5.15
C GLY A 139 -3.90 -12.44 3.95
N ILE A 140 -3.77 -13.54 3.23
CA ILE A 140 -4.60 -13.86 2.07
C ILE A 140 -5.74 -14.85 2.36
N ARG A 141 -6.82 -14.76 1.60
CA ARG A 141 -7.80 -15.84 1.45
C ARG A 141 -7.41 -16.68 0.25
N LYS A 142 -6.74 -17.80 0.48
CA LYS A 142 -6.08 -18.63 -0.55
C LYS A 142 -6.98 -19.01 -1.74
N TYR A 143 -8.28 -19.24 -1.52
CA TYR A 143 -9.23 -19.58 -2.57
C TYR A 143 -9.42 -18.48 -3.63
N GLN A 144 -9.09 -17.22 -3.32
CA GLN A 144 -9.18 -16.10 -4.27
C GLN A 144 -8.02 -16.10 -5.29
N TRP A 145 -6.95 -16.84 -5.01
CA TRP A 145 -5.72 -16.85 -5.82
C TRP A 145 -5.66 -17.98 -6.85
N VAL A 146 -6.51 -19.01 -6.70
CA VAL A 146 -6.64 -20.06 -7.72
C VAL A 146 -7.43 -19.56 -8.93
N ALA A 147 -7.13 -20.09 -10.11
CA ALA A 147 -7.72 -19.70 -11.39
C ALA A 147 -7.57 -18.20 -11.75
N THR A 148 -6.66 -17.48 -11.09
CA THR A 148 -6.34 -16.08 -11.37
C THR A 148 -5.09 -15.99 -12.23
N PRO A 149 -5.10 -15.23 -13.35
CA PRO A 149 -3.89 -14.96 -14.10
C PRO A 149 -2.86 -14.20 -13.27
N LEU A 150 -1.61 -14.69 -13.25
CA LEU A 150 -0.51 -14.16 -12.46
C LEU A 150 0.64 -13.74 -13.37
N ALA A 151 1.33 -12.67 -12.97
CA ALA A 151 2.61 -12.22 -13.49
C ALA A 151 3.73 -12.56 -12.49
N LEU A 152 4.96 -12.64 -12.95
CA LEU A 152 6.16 -12.80 -12.12
C LEU A 152 6.99 -11.52 -12.16
N HIS A 153 7.26 -10.96 -10.99
CA HIS A 153 8.11 -9.79 -10.79
C HIS A 153 9.24 -10.10 -9.82
N GLY A 154 10.27 -9.30 -9.84
CA GLY A 154 11.29 -9.31 -8.82
C GLY A 154 12.72 -9.25 -9.35
N VAL A 155 13.67 -9.71 -8.52
CA VAL A 155 15.11 -9.66 -8.82
C VAL A 155 15.78 -10.98 -8.52
N ILE A 156 16.75 -11.34 -9.35
CA ILE A 156 17.64 -12.48 -9.15
C ILE A 156 19.07 -11.97 -9.05
N CYS A 157 19.77 -12.31 -7.96
CA CYS A 157 21.20 -12.05 -7.82
C CYS A 157 21.97 -13.31 -8.24
N LYS A 158 22.61 -13.29 -9.40
CA LYS A 158 23.36 -14.44 -9.91
C LYS A 158 24.65 -14.70 -9.13
N ALA A 159 25.22 -15.88 -9.30
CA ALA A 159 26.44 -16.30 -8.60
C ALA A 159 27.66 -15.39 -8.86
N ASP A 160 27.69 -14.65 -9.96
CA ASP A 160 28.73 -13.67 -10.29
C ASP A 160 28.47 -12.28 -9.68
N GLY A 161 27.41 -12.10 -8.91
CA GLY A 161 26.97 -10.83 -8.31
C GLY A 161 26.13 -9.95 -9.23
N THR A 162 25.88 -10.36 -10.47
CA THR A 162 25.01 -9.62 -11.39
C THR A 162 23.56 -9.70 -10.94
N GLN A 163 22.87 -8.56 -10.92
CA GLN A 163 21.43 -8.50 -10.66
C GLN A 163 20.64 -8.48 -11.96
N VAL A 164 19.57 -9.25 -12.00
CA VAL A 164 18.66 -9.34 -13.14
C VAL A 164 17.23 -9.07 -12.64
N ASN A 165 16.61 -8.03 -13.18
CA ASN A 165 15.19 -7.79 -12.92
C ASN A 165 14.36 -8.71 -13.82
N VAL A 166 13.36 -9.34 -13.22
CA VAL A 166 12.40 -10.23 -13.88
C VAL A 166 11.03 -9.55 -13.86
N CYS A 167 10.44 -9.43 -15.05
CA CYS A 167 9.05 -9.02 -15.23
C CYS A 167 8.49 -9.84 -16.39
N ILE A 168 7.46 -10.65 -16.12
CA ILE A 168 6.82 -11.51 -17.13
C ILE A 168 5.33 -11.55 -16.82
N GLY A 169 4.49 -11.20 -17.78
CA GLY A 169 3.03 -11.24 -17.67
C GLY A 169 2.36 -9.88 -17.71
N GLU A 170 3.13 -8.81 -17.90
CA GLU A 170 2.60 -7.43 -17.97
C GLU A 170 2.45 -6.91 -19.42
N ASP A 171 3.32 -7.33 -20.32
CA ASP A 171 3.26 -6.93 -21.72
C ASP A 171 2.24 -7.77 -22.50
N GLU A 172 1.63 -7.20 -23.54
CA GLU A 172 0.61 -7.86 -24.36
C GLU A 172 1.08 -9.19 -24.99
N GLY A 173 2.36 -9.32 -25.23
CA GLY A 173 2.97 -10.54 -25.80
C GLY A 173 3.48 -11.53 -24.77
N ASP A 174 3.41 -11.22 -23.50
CA ASP A 174 3.91 -12.09 -22.43
C ASP A 174 2.95 -13.23 -22.10
N PRO A 175 3.45 -14.40 -21.72
CA PRO A 175 2.63 -15.43 -21.10
C PRO A 175 2.23 -15.02 -19.70
N VAL A 176 1.05 -15.43 -19.25
CA VAL A 176 0.62 -15.38 -17.85
C VAL A 176 0.72 -16.76 -17.21
N PHE A 177 0.72 -16.80 -15.88
CA PHE A 177 0.80 -18.01 -15.09
C PHE A 177 -0.50 -18.21 -14.29
N CYS A 178 -0.73 -19.42 -13.78
CA CYS A 178 -1.97 -19.69 -13.05
C CYS A 178 -1.79 -20.85 -12.07
N ILE A 179 -2.52 -20.81 -10.98
CA ILE A 179 -2.72 -21.93 -10.06
C ILE A 179 -4.02 -22.61 -10.45
N THR A 180 -3.99 -23.93 -10.64
CA THR A 180 -5.17 -24.70 -11.00
C THR A 180 -6.12 -24.89 -9.81
N ASP A 181 -7.41 -25.08 -10.09
CA ASP A 181 -8.40 -25.51 -9.12
C ASP A 181 -9.19 -26.72 -9.66
N LEU A 182 -9.89 -27.41 -8.76
CA LEU A 182 -10.70 -28.55 -9.14
C LEU A 182 -12.04 -28.11 -9.73
N LEU A 183 -12.46 -28.83 -10.78
CA LEU A 183 -13.84 -28.69 -11.28
C LEU A 183 -14.85 -29.28 -10.25
N PRO A 184 -16.12 -28.83 -10.25
CA PRO A 184 -17.12 -29.25 -9.27
C PRO A 184 -17.31 -30.77 -9.17
N HIS A 185 -17.12 -31.51 -10.27
CA HIS A 185 -17.29 -32.97 -10.29
C HIS A 185 -16.16 -33.76 -9.60
N LEU A 186 -15.03 -33.12 -9.31
CA LEU A 186 -13.87 -33.72 -8.63
C LEU A 186 -13.61 -33.13 -7.25
N SER A 187 -14.36 -32.11 -6.83
CA SER A 187 -14.09 -31.33 -5.61
C SER A 187 -14.77 -31.84 -4.34
N ALA A 188 -15.34 -33.06 -4.35
CA ALA A 188 -16.11 -33.59 -3.21
C ALA A 188 -15.33 -33.50 -1.88
N GLU A 189 -14.09 -33.97 -1.84
CA GLU A 189 -13.24 -33.90 -0.64
C GLU A 189 -12.91 -32.48 -0.27
N GLN A 190 -12.58 -31.60 -1.26
CA GLN A 190 -12.26 -30.21 -1.05
C GLN A 190 -13.45 -29.44 -0.44
N ASN A 191 -14.67 -29.74 -0.88
CA ASN A 191 -15.90 -29.11 -0.39
C ASN A 191 -16.20 -29.41 1.09
N GLU A 192 -15.71 -30.54 1.61
CA GLU A 192 -15.85 -30.89 3.04
C GLU A 192 -14.84 -30.17 3.94
N ARG A 193 -13.85 -29.49 3.37
CA ARG A 193 -12.87 -28.72 4.14
C ARG A 193 -13.49 -27.42 4.64
N LYS A 194 -12.98 -26.88 5.77
CA LYS A 194 -13.31 -25.51 6.16
C LYS A 194 -12.83 -24.53 5.09
N LEU A 195 -13.52 -23.41 4.89
CA LEU A 195 -13.16 -22.42 3.87
C LEU A 195 -11.69 -21.96 3.97
N SER A 196 -11.16 -21.82 5.20
CA SER A 196 -9.75 -21.47 5.44
C SER A 196 -8.76 -22.56 4.98
N GLU A 197 -9.23 -23.79 4.78
CA GLU A 197 -8.46 -24.97 4.40
C GLU A 197 -8.89 -25.50 3.01
N GLY A 198 -9.88 -24.88 2.39
CA GLY A 198 -10.41 -25.26 1.07
C GLY A 198 -9.29 -25.32 0.02
N VAL A 199 -8.37 -24.37 0.07
CA VAL A 199 -7.07 -24.40 -0.61
C VAL A 199 -5.98 -24.36 0.47
N LYS A 200 -5.06 -25.31 0.48
CA LYS A 200 -3.93 -25.33 1.41
C LYS A 200 -2.76 -24.51 0.86
N GLY A 201 -1.89 -23.98 1.73
CA GLY A 201 -0.71 -23.21 1.31
C GLY A 201 0.20 -23.99 0.35
N GLU A 202 0.42 -25.28 0.61
CA GLU A 202 1.24 -26.14 -0.25
C GLU A 202 0.54 -26.58 -1.56
N GLU A 203 -0.74 -26.24 -1.74
CA GLU A 203 -1.49 -26.44 -3.00
C GLU A 203 -1.38 -25.23 -3.94
N LEU A 204 -0.83 -24.10 -3.48
CA LEU A 204 -0.61 -22.90 -4.29
C LEU A 204 0.62 -23.06 -5.20
N ASN A 205 0.57 -23.98 -6.14
CA ASN A 205 1.65 -24.24 -7.09
C ASN A 205 1.30 -23.66 -8.45
N ILE A 206 2.18 -22.82 -8.99
CA ILE A 206 1.96 -22.09 -10.23
C ILE A 206 2.40 -22.93 -11.41
N VAL A 207 1.52 -23.15 -12.39
CA VAL A 207 1.86 -23.81 -13.66
C VAL A 207 2.64 -22.84 -14.53
N VAL A 208 3.85 -23.28 -14.98
CA VAL A 208 4.77 -22.47 -15.78
C VAL A 208 5.21 -23.12 -17.09
N GLY A 209 4.81 -24.35 -17.37
CA GLY A 209 5.15 -25.02 -18.62
C GLY A 209 4.47 -26.38 -18.80
N SER A 210 4.31 -26.80 -20.08
CA SER A 210 3.69 -28.07 -20.46
C SER A 210 4.35 -28.72 -21.69
N LEU A 211 5.27 -28.04 -22.35
CA LEU A 211 5.96 -28.58 -23.53
C LEU A 211 7.29 -29.22 -23.12
N PRO A 212 7.59 -30.44 -23.57
CA PRO A 212 8.84 -31.10 -23.26
C PRO A 212 9.99 -30.60 -24.16
N TYR A 213 11.20 -30.50 -23.62
CA TYR A 213 12.41 -30.32 -24.41
C TYR A 213 12.60 -31.48 -25.40
N ALA A 214 13.14 -31.19 -26.56
CA ALA A 214 13.16 -32.14 -27.71
C ALA A 214 13.94 -33.43 -27.44
N ASP A 215 15.07 -33.33 -26.68
CA ASP A 215 15.93 -34.48 -26.37
C ASP A 215 15.22 -35.47 -25.43
N LYS A 216 15.06 -36.72 -25.90
CA LYS A 216 14.37 -37.78 -25.15
C LYS A 216 15.24 -38.48 -24.11
N GLU A 217 16.55 -38.28 -24.15
CA GLU A 217 17.49 -38.90 -23.22
C GLU A 217 17.58 -38.14 -21.87
N VAL A 218 16.99 -36.93 -21.79
CA VAL A 218 16.97 -36.11 -20.58
C VAL A 218 15.72 -36.38 -19.76
N LYS A 219 15.86 -36.38 -18.44
CA LYS A 219 14.73 -36.42 -17.50
C LYS A 219 14.16 -35.01 -17.29
N ASP A 220 12.93 -34.90 -16.76
CA ASP A 220 12.26 -33.65 -16.43
C ASP A 220 12.30 -32.63 -17.59
N ARG A 221 11.85 -33.06 -18.75
CA ARG A 221 11.99 -32.34 -20.03
C ARG A 221 11.16 -31.07 -20.08
N VAL A 222 10.02 -31.04 -19.42
CA VAL A 222 9.15 -29.86 -19.35
C VAL A 222 9.79 -28.81 -18.45
N LYS A 223 10.30 -29.23 -17.29
CA LYS A 223 11.11 -28.37 -16.42
C LYS A 223 12.33 -27.81 -17.15
N LEU A 224 13.04 -28.68 -17.91
CA LEU A 224 14.22 -28.25 -18.65
C LEU A 224 13.88 -27.18 -19.69
N LEU A 225 12.78 -27.32 -20.44
CA LEU A 225 12.37 -26.31 -21.41
C LEU A 225 11.99 -24.99 -20.73
N ALA A 226 11.23 -25.04 -19.63
CA ALA A 226 10.87 -23.84 -18.86
C ALA A 226 12.13 -23.11 -18.38
N LEU A 227 13.09 -23.85 -17.82
CA LEU A 227 14.37 -23.28 -17.37
C LEU A 227 15.21 -22.74 -18.53
N LYS A 228 15.22 -23.42 -19.69
CA LYS A 228 15.92 -22.94 -20.88
C LYS A 228 15.36 -21.61 -21.37
N LEU A 229 14.03 -21.44 -21.39
CA LEU A 229 13.39 -20.17 -21.79
C LEU A 229 13.78 -19.02 -20.84
N LEU A 230 13.81 -19.28 -19.54
CA LEU A 230 14.30 -18.33 -18.54
C LEU A 230 15.78 -18.02 -18.70
N ASN A 231 16.59 -19.04 -19.03
CA ASN A 231 18.02 -18.86 -19.31
C ASN A 231 18.24 -18.04 -20.58
N ASP A 232 17.51 -18.30 -21.66
CA ASP A 232 17.62 -17.56 -22.92
C ASP A 232 17.26 -16.07 -22.74
N LYS A 233 16.26 -15.74 -21.91
CA LYS A 233 15.79 -14.36 -21.67
C LYS A 233 16.65 -13.62 -20.63
N TYR A 234 17.02 -14.29 -19.54
CA TYR A 234 17.63 -13.65 -18.37
C TYR A 234 19.02 -14.18 -18.00
N GLY A 235 19.50 -15.23 -18.65
CA GLY A 235 20.81 -15.86 -18.38
C GLY A 235 20.88 -16.51 -16.99
N ILE A 236 19.74 -16.95 -16.43
CA ILE A 236 19.67 -17.60 -15.12
C ILE A 236 19.72 -19.12 -15.24
N THR A 237 20.17 -19.76 -14.18
CA THR A 237 20.17 -21.22 -13.99
C THR A 237 19.27 -21.59 -12.81
N GLU A 238 18.96 -22.87 -12.62
CA GLU A 238 18.15 -23.32 -11.49
C GLU A 238 18.73 -22.91 -10.13
N ARG A 239 20.07 -22.87 -10.01
CA ARG A 239 20.76 -22.44 -8.79
C ARG A 239 20.47 -20.99 -8.42
N ASP A 240 20.22 -20.13 -9.40
CA ASP A 240 20.03 -18.70 -9.17
C ASP A 240 18.70 -18.39 -8.47
N PHE A 241 17.73 -19.33 -8.46
CA PHE A 241 16.51 -19.20 -7.65
C PHE A 241 16.80 -19.13 -6.15
N ILE A 242 17.93 -19.64 -5.66
CA ILE A 242 18.27 -19.60 -4.22
C ILE A 242 18.43 -18.16 -3.73
N SER A 243 18.90 -17.26 -4.60
CA SER A 243 19.12 -15.83 -4.34
C SER A 243 18.14 -14.94 -5.09
N ALA A 244 16.96 -15.48 -5.43
CA ALA A 244 15.88 -14.75 -6.05
C ALA A 244 14.90 -14.21 -5.01
N GLU A 245 14.44 -12.98 -5.22
CA GLU A 245 13.21 -12.44 -4.67
C GLU A 245 12.24 -12.31 -5.84
N LEU A 246 11.43 -13.35 -6.05
CA LEU A 246 10.41 -13.40 -7.10
C LEU A 246 9.03 -13.51 -6.49
N GLU A 247 8.14 -12.71 -6.99
CA GLU A 247 6.77 -12.52 -6.51
C GLU A 247 5.79 -12.81 -7.64
N ALA A 248 4.78 -13.62 -7.36
CA ALA A 248 3.66 -13.83 -8.25
C ALA A 248 2.50 -12.92 -7.80
N VAL A 249 2.10 -12.04 -8.71
CA VAL A 249 1.08 -11.02 -8.49
C VAL A 249 0.02 -11.07 -9.60
N PRO A 250 -1.20 -10.53 -9.39
CA PRO A 250 -2.23 -10.51 -10.42
C PRO A 250 -1.78 -9.79 -11.71
N ALA A 251 -1.97 -10.44 -12.85
CA ALA A 251 -1.53 -9.98 -14.18
C ALA A 251 -2.57 -9.11 -14.88
N PHE A 252 -3.27 -8.23 -14.18
CA PHE A 252 -4.23 -7.31 -14.77
C PHE A 252 -3.95 -5.86 -14.37
N LYS A 253 -4.40 -4.94 -15.22
CA LYS A 253 -4.26 -3.50 -15.03
C LYS A 253 -5.39 -2.96 -14.16
N ALA A 254 -5.13 -1.82 -13.51
CA ALA A 254 -6.14 -1.04 -12.82
C ALA A 254 -7.26 -0.60 -13.77
N LYS A 255 -8.51 -0.70 -13.33
CA LYS A 255 -9.69 -0.38 -14.16
C LYS A 255 -10.74 0.36 -13.36
N ASP A 256 -11.49 1.22 -14.07
CA ASP A 256 -12.72 1.76 -13.52
C ASP A 256 -13.76 0.66 -13.31
N VAL A 257 -14.48 0.73 -12.19
CA VAL A 257 -15.54 -0.21 -11.81
C VAL A 257 -16.85 0.53 -11.59
N GLY A 258 -17.97 -0.13 -11.94
CA GLY A 258 -19.31 0.41 -11.88
C GLY A 258 -19.73 1.10 -13.19
N PHE A 259 -21.04 1.24 -13.38
CA PHE A 259 -21.60 1.91 -14.56
C PHE A 259 -21.25 3.40 -14.62
N ASP A 260 -21.11 4.02 -13.45
CA ASP A 260 -20.72 5.40 -13.23
C ASP A 260 -19.20 5.62 -13.23
N ARG A 261 -18.42 4.53 -13.24
CA ARG A 261 -16.95 4.56 -13.20
C ARG A 261 -16.39 5.25 -11.95
N GLY A 262 -17.17 5.29 -10.88
CA GLY A 262 -16.81 5.98 -9.61
C GLY A 262 -15.79 5.24 -8.77
N LEU A 263 -15.56 3.94 -9.06
CA LEU A 263 -14.58 3.11 -8.35
C LEU A 263 -13.39 2.76 -9.25
N ILE A 264 -12.27 2.43 -8.61
CA ILE A 264 -11.11 1.79 -9.24
C ILE A 264 -10.98 0.39 -8.65
N GLY A 265 -10.85 -0.61 -9.51
CA GLY A 265 -10.50 -1.98 -9.13
C GLY A 265 -9.09 -2.31 -9.58
N ALA A 266 -8.27 -2.80 -8.66
CA ALA A 266 -6.88 -3.17 -8.92
C ALA A 266 -6.33 -4.09 -7.81
N TYR A 267 -5.14 -4.60 -8.02
CA TYR A 267 -4.34 -5.26 -7.02
C TYR A 267 -3.49 -4.25 -6.24
N GLY A 268 -3.45 -4.42 -4.91
CA GLY A 268 -2.56 -3.67 -4.03
C GLY A 268 -3.00 -2.22 -3.77
N HIS A 269 -4.31 -1.97 -3.70
CA HIS A 269 -4.80 -0.72 -3.12
C HIS A 269 -4.32 -0.56 -1.69
N ASP A 270 -4.28 -1.66 -0.95
CA ASP A 270 -3.63 -1.78 0.35
C ASP A 270 -2.11 -1.87 0.20
N ASP A 271 -1.28 -0.85 0.57
CA ASP A 271 -1.69 0.52 0.97
C ASP A 271 -1.24 1.59 -0.08
N ARG A 272 -1.07 1.17 -1.35
CA ARG A 272 -0.66 2.08 -2.42
C ARG A 272 -1.67 3.19 -2.70
N VAL A 273 -2.91 3.01 -2.23
CA VAL A 273 -3.96 4.03 -2.32
C VAL A 273 -3.69 5.23 -1.44
N ASP A 274 -2.95 5.06 -0.36
CA ASP A 274 -2.49 6.15 0.50
C ASP A 274 -1.06 6.57 0.15
N ALA A 275 -0.21 5.63 -0.29
CA ALA A 275 1.15 5.90 -0.72
C ALA A 275 1.23 6.91 -1.88
N TYR A 276 0.39 6.76 -2.92
CA TYR A 276 0.37 7.67 -4.06
C TYR A 276 -0.09 9.08 -3.69
N PRO A 277 -1.22 9.30 -3.00
CA PRO A 277 -1.62 10.60 -2.51
C PRO A 277 -0.59 11.29 -1.61
N ALA A 278 0.05 10.56 -0.70
CA ALA A 278 1.10 11.09 0.17
C ALA A 278 2.33 11.52 -0.64
N LEU A 279 2.73 10.72 -1.63
CA LEU A 279 3.84 11.05 -2.53
C LEU A 279 3.55 12.30 -3.37
N ILE A 280 2.36 12.42 -3.96
CA ILE A 280 1.98 13.59 -4.76
C ILE A 280 1.93 14.84 -3.88
N ALA A 281 1.32 14.75 -2.68
CA ALA A 281 1.29 15.84 -1.72
C ALA A 281 2.71 16.33 -1.36
N GLU A 282 3.66 15.41 -1.18
CA GLU A 282 5.06 15.73 -0.91
C GLU A 282 5.74 16.40 -2.12
N MET A 283 5.56 15.86 -3.33
CA MET A 283 6.17 16.44 -4.53
C MET A 283 5.67 17.84 -4.85
N GLU A 284 4.40 18.14 -4.56
CA GLU A 284 3.81 19.47 -4.74
C GLU A 284 4.16 20.47 -3.63
N THR A 285 4.72 20.00 -2.53
CA THR A 285 5.22 20.85 -1.45
C THR A 285 6.49 21.58 -1.91
N LYS A 286 6.53 22.92 -1.71
CA LYS A 286 7.65 23.77 -2.22
C LYS A 286 8.50 24.36 -1.11
N LEU A 287 7.88 25.07 -0.19
CA LEU A 287 8.55 25.76 0.92
C LEU A 287 7.65 25.67 2.16
N PRO A 288 7.56 24.49 2.78
CA PRO A 288 6.67 24.28 3.91
C PRO A 288 7.18 25.02 5.17
N VAL A 289 6.30 25.22 6.14
CA VAL A 289 6.67 25.79 7.44
C VAL A 289 7.54 24.81 8.23
N TYR A 290 7.07 23.59 8.39
CA TYR A 290 7.84 22.47 8.96
C TYR A 290 8.47 21.64 7.83
N THR A 291 9.60 21.02 8.10
CA THR A 291 10.14 20.01 7.16
C THR A 291 9.12 18.90 6.99
N THR A 292 8.75 18.59 5.74
CA THR A 292 7.86 17.46 5.43
C THR A 292 8.67 16.23 5.09
N VAL A 293 8.15 15.07 5.48
CA VAL A 293 8.78 13.77 5.26
C VAL A 293 7.71 12.79 4.81
N CYS A 294 7.80 12.31 3.58
CA CYS A 294 6.98 11.22 3.06
C CYS A 294 7.78 9.93 3.10
N VAL A 295 7.23 8.89 3.73
CA VAL A 295 7.87 7.56 3.84
C VAL A 295 7.00 6.54 3.16
N LEU A 296 7.54 5.87 2.17
CA LEU A 296 6.94 4.69 1.55
C LEU A 296 7.73 3.47 2.04
N THR A 297 7.15 2.75 3.02
CA THR A 297 7.82 1.64 3.72
C THR A 297 7.46 0.29 3.13
N ASP A 298 8.21 -0.74 3.52
CA ASP A 298 8.05 -2.15 3.12
C ASP A 298 7.66 -3.00 4.36
N LYS A 299 7.12 -4.19 4.12
CA LYS A 299 6.93 -5.25 5.12
C LYS A 299 5.83 -5.00 6.16
N GLU A 300 4.91 -4.05 5.93
CA GLU A 300 3.78 -3.86 6.84
C GLU A 300 2.99 -5.16 6.99
N GLU A 301 2.67 -5.82 5.90
CA GLU A 301 1.84 -7.02 5.77
C GLU A 301 2.37 -8.25 6.53
N ILE A 302 3.63 -8.21 6.92
CA ILE A 302 4.28 -9.27 7.71
C ILE A 302 4.82 -8.77 9.05
N GLY A 303 4.33 -7.59 9.53
CA GLY A 303 4.61 -7.05 10.85
C GLY A 303 5.75 -6.03 10.90
N SER A 304 6.12 -5.40 9.78
CA SER A 304 7.13 -4.34 9.67
C SER A 304 8.54 -4.73 10.11
N GLU A 305 8.83 -6.01 10.23
CA GLU A 305 10.14 -6.52 10.65
C GLU A 305 11.19 -6.47 9.52
N GLY A 306 12.45 -6.32 9.88
CA GLY A 306 13.57 -6.29 8.93
C GLY A 306 13.99 -4.88 8.52
N VAL A 307 15.09 -4.80 7.74
CA VAL A 307 15.83 -3.54 7.49
C VAL A 307 15.13 -2.55 6.56
N THR A 308 14.05 -2.94 5.92
CA THR A 308 13.22 -2.10 5.04
C THR A 308 11.83 -1.83 5.63
N GLY A 309 11.45 -2.59 6.68
CA GLY A 309 10.23 -2.36 7.44
C GLY A 309 10.37 -1.23 8.46
N LEU A 310 9.26 -0.65 8.87
CA LEU A 310 9.25 0.55 9.73
C LEU A 310 9.70 0.27 11.18
N ASN A 311 9.66 -0.99 11.63
CA ASN A 311 10.23 -1.36 12.94
C ASN A 311 11.77 -1.20 12.99
N SER A 312 12.44 -1.00 11.84
CA SER A 312 13.85 -0.65 11.81
C SER A 312 14.07 0.85 12.00
N MET A 313 15.31 1.24 12.33
CA MET A 313 15.64 2.63 12.66
C MET A 313 15.87 3.54 11.44
N TYR A 314 15.71 3.05 10.20
CA TYR A 314 16.19 3.79 9.02
C TYR A 314 15.52 5.17 8.84
N VAL A 315 14.22 5.29 9.13
CA VAL A 315 13.48 6.56 9.07
C VAL A 315 13.98 7.53 10.14
N PHE A 316 14.11 7.02 11.37
CA PHE A 316 14.58 7.84 12.50
C PHE A 316 16.04 8.24 12.32
N HIS A 317 16.90 7.36 11.82
CA HIS A 317 18.28 7.70 11.47
C HIS A 317 18.36 8.75 10.38
N PHE A 318 17.45 8.75 9.39
CA PHE A 318 17.38 9.80 8.37
C PHE A 318 17.12 11.17 9.01
N VAL A 319 16.09 11.28 9.85
CA VAL A 319 15.76 12.54 10.56
C VAL A 319 16.87 12.95 11.52
N GLN A 320 17.45 12.03 12.26
CA GLN A 320 18.61 12.30 13.15
C GLN A 320 19.82 12.85 12.38
N GLN A 321 20.09 12.33 11.19
CA GLN A 321 21.17 12.86 10.35
C GLN A 321 20.90 14.28 9.84
N LEU A 322 19.63 14.60 9.51
CA LEU A 322 19.22 15.96 9.19
C LEU A 322 19.42 16.90 10.40
N CYS A 323 18.94 16.48 11.60
CA CYS A 323 19.13 17.24 12.83
C CYS A 323 20.61 17.49 13.13
N LYS A 324 21.43 16.45 13.05
CA LYS A 324 22.88 16.55 13.29
C LYS A 324 23.55 17.55 12.31
N ALA A 325 23.18 17.53 11.04
CA ALA A 325 23.73 18.42 10.03
C ALA A 325 23.36 19.90 10.28
N GLN A 326 22.19 20.16 10.87
CA GLN A 326 21.74 21.50 11.25
C GLN A 326 22.13 21.91 12.69
N GLY A 327 22.73 21.02 13.49
CA GLY A 327 22.99 21.26 14.90
C GLY A 327 21.72 21.30 15.77
N ALA A 328 20.64 20.66 15.31
CA ALA A 328 19.37 20.57 16.02
C ALA A 328 19.35 19.37 16.97
N ASP A 329 18.57 19.49 18.06
CA ASP A 329 18.31 18.40 19.00
C ASP A 329 17.29 17.44 18.41
N ASP A 330 17.66 16.19 18.18
CA ASP A 330 16.81 15.16 17.58
C ASP A 330 15.72 14.65 18.53
N ILE A 331 15.93 14.67 19.84
CA ILE A 331 14.93 14.30 20.84
C ILE A 331 13.80 15.34 20.82
N LEU A 332 14.11 16.63 20.79
CA LEU A 332 13.14 17.70 20.66
C LEU A 332 12.44 17.63 19.29
N CYS A 333 13.17 17.31 18.23
CA CYS A 333 12.58 17.13 16.91
C CYS A 333 11.48 16.07 16.95
N PHE A 334 11.76 14.88 17.45
CA PHE A 334 10.76 13.81 17.51
C PHE A 334 9.58 14.17 18.42
N GLN A 335 9.84 14.73 19.59
CA GLN A 335 8.80 15.12 20.55
C GLN A 335 7.82 16.17 19.96
N ASN A 336 8.31 17.05 19.11
CA ASN A 336 7.52 18.12 18.48
C ASN A 336 6.95 17.73 17.11
N SER A 337 7.28 16.53 16.61
CA SER A 337 6.81 16.03 15.31
C SER A 337 5.40 15.51 15.37
N LYS A 338 4.72 15.59 14.21
CA LYS A 338 3.41 14.96 13.99
C LYS A 338 3.47 14.00 12.80
N CYS A 339 2.70 12.93 12.87
CA CYS A 339 2.63 11.92 11.81
C CYS A 339 1.20 11.56 11.47
N LEU A 340 0.88 11.52 10.17
CA LEU A 340 -0.21 10.73 9.63
C LEU A 340 0.35 9.36 9.23
N SER A 341 -0.04 8.33 9.95
CA SER A 341 0.19 6.93 9.61
C SER A 341 -0.91 6.54 8.64
N ALA A 342 -0.58 6.53 7.37
CA ALA A 342 -1.52 6.14 6.35
C ALA A 342 -1.58 4.60 6.27
N ASP A 343 -2.79 4.11 6.33
CA ASP A 343 -3.12 2.69 6.15
C ASP A 343 -4.62 2.58 5.91
N VAL A 344 -4.99 1.74 4.97
CA VAL A 344 -6.38 1.56 4.56
C VAL A 344 -7.29 1.08 5.71
N THR A 345 -8.57 1.27 5.53
CA THR A 345 -9.58 0.68 6.42
C THR A 345 -10.64 -0.06 5.63
N ALA A 346 -11.30 -1.07 6.24
CA ALA A 346 -12.34 -1.81 5.55
C ALA A 346 -13.59 -0.95 5.39
N ALA A 347 -14.00 -0.71 4.14
CA ALA A 347 -15.29 -0.11 3.84
C ALA A 347 -16.44 -1.04 4.23
N PHE A 348 -17.53 -0.49 4.75
CA PHE A 348 -18.75 -1.25 5.03
C PHE A 348 -19.25 -1.94 3.75
N ASP A 349 -19.28 -3.26 3.78
CA ASP A 349 -19.77 -4.05 2.66
C ASP A 349 -21.23 -4.51 2.91
N PRO A 350 -22.20 -4.01 2.11
CA PRO A 350 -23.62 -4.39 2.28
C PRO A 350 -23.90 -5.87 1.98
N THR A 351 -22.99 -6.57 1.32
CA THR A 351 -23.08 -8.02 1.10
C THR A 351 -22.78 -8.81 2.37
N PHE A 352 -21.93 -8.25 3.25
CA PHE A 352 -21.49 -8.89 4.49
C PHE A 352 -21.71 -8.00 5.73
N PRO A 353 -22.94 -7.47 5.95
CA PRO A 353 -23.18 -6.47 6.99
C PRO A 353 -22.93 -6.99 8.40
N SER A 354 -23.00 -8.31 8.59
CA SER A 354 -22.73 -8.92 9.89
C SER A 354 -21.28 -8.84 10.36
N ALA A 355 -20.33 -8.52 9.47
CA ALA A 355 -18.92 -8.35 9.81
C ALA A 355 -18.62 -6.98 10.43
N PHE A 356 -19.55 -6.01 10.32
CA PHE A 356 -19.35 -4.60 10.66
C PHE A 356 -20.23 -4.14 11.80
N GLU A 357 -19.79 -3.10 12.53
CA GLU A 357 -20.62 -2.24 13.37
C GLU A 357 -20.88 -0.95 12.57
N ALA A 358 -22.09 -0.80 12.03
CA ALA A 358 -22.38 0.19 10.98
C ALA A 358 -22.21 1.65 11.44
N GLN A 359 -22.39 1.97 12.74
CA GLN A 359 -22.31 3.34 13.21
C GLN A 359 -20.88 3.88 13.19
N ASN A 360 -19.88 3.02 13.46
CA ASN A 360 -18.47 3.36 13.49
C ASN A 360 -17.68 2.75 12.32
N SER A 361 -18.36 2.25 11.29
CA SER A 361 -17.71 1.80 10.06
C SER A 361 -17.51 2.94 9.09
N THR A 362 -16.52 2.78 8.20
CA THR A 362 -16.29 3.68 7.07
C THR A 362 -17.11 3.26 5.86
N PHE A 363 -17.41 4.20 4.99
CA PHE A 363 -18.20 3.97 3.78
C PHE A 363 -17.47 4.58 2.57
N VAL A 364 -17.53 3.91 1.43
CA VAL A 364 -17.03 4.47 0.17
C VAL A 364 -17.77 5.76 -0.18
N GLY A 365 -17.04 6.73 -0.73
CA GLY A 365 -17.59 8.02 -1.12
C GLY A 365 -17.78 9.03 0.02
N LYS A 366 -17.31 8.71 1.23
CA LYS A 366 -17.41 9.59 2.39
C LYS A 366 -16.07 10.24 2.77
N GLY A 367 -15.10 10.20 1.88
CA GLY A 367 -13.79 10.80 2.07
C GLY A 367 -12.82 9.92 2.84
N VAL A 368 -11.68 10.51 3.20
CA VAL A 368 -10.63 9.84 3.95
C VAL A 368 -11.08 9.44 5.35
N ALA A 369 -10.71 8.28 5.82
CA ALA A 369 -11.09 7.75 7.13
C ALA A 369 -10.03 8.09 8.18
N ILE A 370 -10.45 8.59 9.33
CA ILE A 370 -9.63 8.75 10.53
C ILE A 370 -9.93 7.56 11.45
N SER A 371 -8.88 6.80 11.78
CA SER A 371 -8.91 5.74 12.78
C SER A 371 -8.22 6.24 14.05
N LYS A 372 -9.02 6.67 15.03
CA LYS A 372 -8.48 7.18 16.31
C LYS A 372 -7.61 6.13 17.02
N TYR A 373 -7.95 4.88 16.84
CA TYR A 373 -7.21 3.71 17.29
C TYR A 373 -7.38 2.54 16.32
N THR A 374 -6.38 1.69 16.28
CA THR A 374 -6.35 0.41 15.57
C THR A 374 -6.14 -0.70 16.59
N GLY A 375 -5.54 -1.81 16.21
CA GLY A 375 -5.28 -2.92 17.13
C GLY A 375 -6.46 -3.89 17.21
N SER A 376 -6.40 -4.85 18.13
CA SER A 376 -7.39 -5.90 18.26
C SER A 376 -7.94 -6.04 19.68
N ARG A 377 -9.17 -6.55 19.81
CA ARG A 377 -9.87 -6.74 21.08
C ARG A 377 -9.87 -5.47 21.93
N GLY A 378 -9.21 -5.45 23.09
CA GLY A 378 -9.06 -4.29 23.96
C GLY A 378 -7.99 -3.29 23.49
N LYS A 379 -7.96 -2.95 22.20
CA LYS A 379 -6.99 -2.04 21.57
C LYS A 379 -5.52 -2.51 21.69
N GLY A 380 -5.28 -3.82 21.78
CA GLY A 380 -3.92 -4.36 21.88
C GLY A 380 -3.11 -4.04 20.62
N GLY A 381 -1.91 -3.44 20.80
CA GLY A 381 -1.04 -3.03 19.68
C GLY A 381 -1.45 -1.75 18.97
N ALA A 382 -2.42 -1.00 19.50
CA ALA A 382 -2.85 0.28 18.95
C ALA A 382 -1.97 1.45 19.40
N ASN A 383 -1.93 2.48 18.54
CA ASN A 383 -1.67 3.85 18.96
C ASN A 383 -3.03 4.53 19.19
N ASP A 384 -3.45 4.73 20.43
CA ASP A 384 -4.74 5.39 20.76
C ASP A 384 -4.52 6.91 20.77
N ALA A 385 -4.73 7.55 19.61
CA ALA A 385 -4.46 8.98 19.44
C ALA A 385 -5.26 9.84 20.45
N SER A 386 -4.61 10.91 20.95
CA SER A 386 -5.23 11.84 21.90
C SER A 386 -6.37 12.63 21.26
N ALA A 387 -7.30 13.12 22.09
CA ALA A 387 -8.40 13.97 21.61
C ALA A 387 -7.89 15.28 20.98
N GLU A 388 -6.81 15.83 21.51
CA GLU A 388 -6.16 17.04 21.02
C GLU A 388 -5.60 16.83 19.61
N LEU A 389 -4.93 15.70 19.37
CA LEU A 389 -4.36 15.36 18.06
C LEU A 389 -5.45 15.12 17.01
N VAL A 390 -6.51 14.37 17.36
CA VAL A 390 -7.67 14.17 16.47
C VAL A 390 -8.31 15.52 16.14
N SER A 391 -8.51 16.40 17.13
CA SER A 391 -9.05 17.74 16.91
C SER A 391 -8.14 18.60 16.03
N TYR A 392 -6.83 18.49 16.17
CA TYR A 392 -5.88 19.18 15.31
C TYR A 392 -6.07 18.76 13.83
N PHE A 393 -6.03 17.48 13.53
CA PHE A 393 -6.16 17.00 12.17
C PHE A 393 -7.51 17.26 11.54
N THR A 394 -8.62 17.12 12.30
CA THR A 394 -9.95 17.44 11.76
C THR A 394 -10.07 18.92 11.37
N ARG A 395 -9.49 19.84 12.17
CA ARG A 395 -9.45 21.28 11.79
C ARG A 395 -8.62 21.53 10.55
N VAL A 396 -7.47 20.84 10.40
CA VAL A 396 -6.61 20.97 9.22
C VAL A 396 -7.35 20.49 7.97
N PHE A 397 -8.05 19.34 8.05
CA PHE A 397 -8.82 18.79 6.94
C PHE A 397 -10.02 19.68 6.57
N ASP A 398 -10.78 20.15 7.57
CA ASP A 398 -11.91 21.05 7.37
C ASP A 398 -11.47 22.37 6.68
N ALA A 399 -10.37 22.96 7.12
CA ALA A 399 -9.84 24.19 6.56
C ALA A 399 -9.44 24.05 5.07
N ALA A 400 -9.01 22.84 4.65
CA ALA A 400 -8.67 22.52 3.28
C ALA A 400 -9.87 22.00 2.45
N GLY A 401 -11.05 21.84 3.07
CA GLY A 401 -12.19 21.22 2.43
C GLY A 401 -11.93 19.77 2.01
N ALA A 402 -11.12 19.04 2.78
CA ALA A 402 -11.00 17.60 2.64
C ALA A 402 -12.16 16.93 3.39
N VAL A 403 -12.96 16.17 2.68
CA VAL A 403 -14.05 15.40 3.31
C VAL A 403 -13.43 14.19 4.02
N TRP A 404 -13.87 13.98 5.27
CA TRP A 404 -13.36 12.91 6.10
C TRP A 404 -14.48 12.23 6.92
N GLN A 405 -14.18 11.05 7.41
CA GLN A 405 -15.06 10.27 8.27
C GLN A 405 -14.26 9.60 9.39
N ILE A 406 -14.95 9.14 10.44
CA ILE A 406 -14.37 8.31 11.49
C ILE A 406 -14.79 6.86 11.26
N GLY A 407 -13.89 5.91 11.51
CA GLY A 407 -14.23 4.51 11.45
C GLY A 407 -13.30 3.60 12.25
N GLU A 408 -13.79 2.37 12.42
CA GLU A 408 -13.07 1.26 13.04
C GLU A 408 -13.09 0.07 12.09
N LEU A 409 -12.06 -0.79 12.18
CA LEU A 409 -11.97 -2.00 11.38
C LEU A 409 -12.83 -3.12 11.98
N GLY A 410 -14.06 -3.28 11.46
CA GLY A 410 -14.96 -4.36 11.84
C GLY A 410 -15.60 -4.19 13.23
N LYS A 411 -15.99 -5.31 13.85
CA LYS A 411 -16.60 -5.35 15.19
C LYS A 411 -15.56 -5.57 16.27
N VAL A 412 -15.81 -5.01 17.47
CA VAL A 412 -15.06 -5.36 18.67
C VAL A 412 -15.04 -6.89 18.85
N ASP A 413 -13.92 -7.46 19.24
CA ASP A 413 -13.60 -8.89 19.39
C ASP A 413 -13.45 -9.69 18.06
N GLN A 414 -13.92 -9.19 16.93
CA GLN A 414 -13.86 -9.87 15.64
C GLN A 414 -13.01 -9.16 14.59
N GLY A 415 -12.94 -7.83 14.66
CA GLY A 415 -12.16 -6.98 13.79
C GLY A 415 -10.87 -6.49 14.45
N GLY A 416 -10.20 -5.61 13.74
CA GLY A 416 -8.98 -4.96 14.19
C GLY A 416 -7.74 -5.51 13.50
N GLY A 417 -6.73 -4.66 13.40
CA GLY A 417 -5.41 -4.92 12.86
C GLY A 417 -4.40 -3.94 13.45
N GLY A 418 -3.12 -4.23 13.35
CA GLY A 418 -2.06 -3.27 13.66
C GLY A 418 -1.75 -2.44 12.43
N THR A 419 -1.20 -1.24 12.63
CA THR A 419 -0.66 -0.37 11.60
C THR A 419 0.76 0.02 11.95
N VAL A 420 1.43 0.70 11.06
CA VAL A 420 2.79 1.24 11.32
C VAL A 420 2.82 2.32 12.39
N ALA A 421 1.67 2.92 12.76
CA ALA A 421 1.55 4.00 13.75
C ALA A 421 2.23 3.69 15.09
N LYS A 422 2.09 2.47 15.59
CA LYS A 422 2.69 2.07 16.89
C LYS A 422 4.21 2.20 16.90
N TYR A 423 4.88 1.99 15.77
CA TYR A 423 6.33 2.10 15.65
C TYR A 423 6.78 3.57 15.66
N VAL A 424 6.01 4.44 15.01
CA VAL A 424 6.26 5.89 15.00
C VAL A 424 6.01 6.49 16.39
N ALA A 425 4.87 6.17 17.00
CA ALA A 425 4.50 6.64 18.35
C ALA A 425 5.49 6.20 19.42
N SER A 426 6.14 5.02 19.26
CA SER A 426 7.15 4.55 20.19
C SER A 426 8.42 5.43 20.23
N HIS A 427 8.60 6.32 19.25
CA HIS A 427 9.65 7.33 19.21
C HIS A 427 9.19 8.71 19.70
N ASN A 428 8.10 8.76 20.47
CA ASN A 428 7.55 9.98 21.06
C ASN A 428 7.05 11.01 20.02
N ILE A 429 6.51 10.52 18.90
CA ILE A 429 5.92 11.32 17.82
C ILE A 429 4.39 11.23 17.90
N ASP A 430 3.72 12.37 17.92
CA ASP A 430 2.26 12.43 17.86
C ASP A 430 1.74 11.83 16.55
N THR A 431 1.06 10.69 16.63
CA THR A 431 0.69 9.89 15.45
C THR A 431 -0.81 9.62 15.40
N LEU A 432 -1.42 9.82 14.24
CA LEU A 432 -2.82 9.50 13.94
C LEU A 432 -2.91 8.60 12.71
N ASP A 433 -3.71 7.52 12.80
CA ASP A 433 -4.01 6.67 11.66
C ASP A 433 -5.07 7.31 10.75
N VAL A 434 -4.79 7.32 9.45
CA VAL A 434 -5.69 7.85 8.43
C VAL A 434 -5.53 7.06 7.13
N GLY A 435 -6.64 6.77 6.43
CA GLY A 435 -6.51 6.03 5.16
C GLY A 435 -7.80 5.98 4.35
N VAL A 436 -7.72 5.38 3.17
CA VAL A 436 -8.84 5.24 2.25
C VAL A 436 -9.67 4.00 2.58
N PRO A 437 -11.02 4.07 2.56
CA PRO A 437 -11.86 2.89 2.70
C PRO A 437 -11.76 1.95 1.49
N VAL A 438 -11.47 0.67 1.75
CA VAL A 438 -11.26 -0.37 0.71
C VAL A 438 -12.33 -1.46 0.82
N LEU A 439 -12.89 -1.88 -0.31
CA LEU A 439 -13.71 -3.09 -0.43
C LEU A 439 -12.85 -4.25 -0.93
N SER A 440 -13.11 -5.45 -0.43
CA SER A 440 -12.35 -6.68 -0.78
C SER A 440 -10.86 -6.58 -0.47
N MET A 441 -10.47 -5.89 0.61
CA MET A 441 -9.09 -5.76 1.09
C MET A 441 -8.38 -7.11 1.11
N HIS A 442 -7.09 -7.15 0.76
CA HIS A 442 -6.24 -8.35 0.63
C HIS A 442 -6.65 -9.34 -0.46
N SER A 443 -7.63 -9.00 -1.30
CA SER A 443 -7.96 -9.84 -2.46
C SER A 443 -7.07 -9.52 -3.66
N PRO A 444 -6.99 -10.41 -4.67
CA PRO A 444 -6.33 -10.07 -5.93
C PRO A 444 -6.93 -8.87 -6.66
N PHE A 445 -8.17 -8.48 -6.34
CA PHE A 445 -8.88 -7.35 -6.93
C PHE A 445 -9.67 -6.59 -5.88
N GLU A 446 -9.05 -5.55 -5.34
CA GLU A 446 -9.62 -4.63 -4.36
C GLU A 446 -10.32 -3.46 -5.05
N MET A 447 -11.18 -2.72 -4.34
CA MET A 447 -11.91 -1.59 -4.91
C MET A 447 -11.94 -0.40 -3.96
N VAL A 448 -11.70 0.80 -4.52
CA VAL A 448 -11.75 2.09 -3.81
C VAL A 448 -12.55 3.13 -4.60
N ALA A 449 -13.13 4.11 -3.93
CA ALA A 449 -13.77 5.23 -4.63
C ALA A 449 -12.74 6.29 -5.03
N LYS A 450 -12.78 6.73 -6.28
CA LYS A 450 -11.89 7.79 -6.81
C LYS A 450 -11.91 9.06 -5.97
N ILE A 451 -13.10 9.44 -5.52
CA ILE A 451 -13.26 10.64 -4.71
C ILE A 451 -12.56 10.50 -3.35
N ASP A 452 -12.55 9.31 -2.74
CA ASP A 452 -11.90 9.07 -1.46
C ASP A 452 -10.37 9.15 -1.59
N VAL A 453 -9.82 8.62 -2.70
CA VAL A 453 -8.40 8.75 -3.05
C VAL A 453 -7.99 10.22 -3.17
N TYR A 454 -8.82 11.03 -3.83
CA TYR A 454 -8.56 12.45 -3.96
C TYR A 454 -8.70 13.22 -2.63
N MET A 455 -9.61 12.80 -1.75
CA MET A 455 -9.73 13.37 -0.40
C MET A 455 -8.52 13.02 0.47
N ALA A 456 -7.93 11.83 0.33
CA ALA A 456 -6.67 11.47 0.99
C ALA A 456 -5.52 12.40 0.54
N TYR A 457 -5.38 12.65 -0.77
CA TYR A 457 -4.42 13.64 -1.28
C TYR A 457 -4.63 15.02 -0.67
N LYS A 458 -5.87 15.51 -0.61
CA LYS A 458 -6.18 16.82 0.00
C LYS A 458 -5.80 16.85 1.48
N ALA A 459 -6.04 15.77 2.22
CA ALA A 459 -5.71 15.66 3.63
C ALA A 459 -4.19 15.68 3.86
N PHE A 460 -3.42 14.88 3.12
CA PHE A 460 -1.96 14.87 3.23
C PHE A 460 -1.34 16.21 2.81
N LYS A 461 -1.85 16.80 1.73
CA LYS A 461 -1.38 18.11 1.28
C LYS A 461 -1.68 19.22 2.29
N ALA A 462 -2.87 19.20 2.89
CA ALA A 462 -3.24 20.15 3.94
C ALA A 462 -2.32 20.04 5.16
N PHE A 463 -1.96 18.83 5.54
CA PHE A 463 -1.01 18.60 6.64
C PHE A 463 0.39 19.09 6.29
N ASN A 464 0.89 18.84 5.09
CA ASN A 464 2.19 19.34 4.64
C ASN A 464 2.23 20.88 4.63
N ASP A 465 1.13 21.53 4.28
CA ASP A 465 1.03 23.00 4.23
C ASP A 465 0.69 23.66 5.58
N SER A 466 0.36 22.87 6.61
CA SER A 466 -0.03 23.38 7.92
C SER A 466 1.11 24.14 8.59
N ALA A 467 0.79 25.28 9.21
CA ALA A 467 1.71 26.11 9.97
C ALA A 467 1.55 25.94 11.50
N GLU A 468 0.58 25.10 11.93
CA GLU A 468 0.29 24.80 13.34
C GLU A 468 1.11 23.63 13.87
#